data_dbf2419aaf56f56412263176c0fae2d7
#
_entry.id   dbf2419aaf56f56412263176c0fae2d7
#
_cell.length_a   1.000
_cell.length_b   1.000
_cell.length_c   1.000
_cell.angle_alpha   90.00
_cell.angle_beta   90.00
_cell.angle_gamma   90.00
#
_symmetry.space_group_name_H-M   'P 1'
#
loop_
_entity.id
_entity.type
_entity.pdbx_description
1 polymer ?
#
loop_
_entity_poly.entity_id
_entity_poly.type
_entity_poly.pdbx_seq_one_letter_code
_entity_poly.pdbx_strand_id
1 'polypeptide(L)'
;MAQKLADYSGLSKKYWLMADLRVTNGEYFQELLRTDGLSVGRLDSRLTGINENLLSQFAQTDPQSDAISAPYISAFKDYLYKDLKVRKDLTYTTSTGSRKDFKWDWNHSGNIAWNAQVAVSTLPDMTSAMKRNPNLKILILNGYYDLATVFYGVEHSINHMGLNPELKKNIIMKYYEAGHM
;
A
#
# COMPACT_ATOMS: atom_id res chain seq x y z
N MET A 1 2.82 -26.86 4.62
CA MET A 1 2.88 -25.39 4.42
C MET A 1 1.82 -24.93 3.40
N ALA A 2 1.83 -25.39 2.14
CA ALA A 2 0.89 -24.94 1.10
C ALA A 2 -0.60 -25.03 1.46
N GLN A 3 -1.03 -26.10 2.13
CA GLN A 3 -2.42 -26.22 2.60
C GLN A 3 -2.77 -25.10 3.59
N LYS A 4 -1.89 -24.83 4.56
CA LYS A 4 -2.10 -23.78 5.55
C LYS A 4 -2.19 -22.38 4.91
N LEU A 5 -1.37 -22.13 3.89
CA LEU A 5 -1.42 -20.88 3.12
C LEU A 5 -2.75 -20.78 2.33
N ALA A 6 -3.19 -21.87 1.73
CA ALA A 6 -4.48 -21.93 1.05
C ALA A 6 -5.65 -21.61 2.00
N ASP A 7 -5.66 -22.23 3.18
CA ASP A 7 -6.71 -22.04 4.19
C ASP A 7 -6.81 -20.59 4.68
N TYR A 8 -5.67 -19.88 4.76
CA TYR A 8 -5.65 -18.48 5.20
C TYR A 8 -5.91 -17.48 4.09
N SER A 9 -5.52 -17.80 2.86
CA SER A 9 -5.56 -16.82 1.75
C SER A 9 -6.77 -16.94 0.84
N GLY A 10 -7.45 -18.11 0.85
CA GLY A 10 -8.48 -18.44 -0.14
C GLY A 10 -7.93 -18.91 -1.49
N LEU A 11 -6.62 -18.80 -1.74
CA LEU A 11 -6.00 -19.33 -2.95
C LEU A 11 -5.89 -20.85 -2.88
N SER A 12 -5.96 -21.52 -4.04
CA SER A 12 -5.84 -22.97 -4.08
C SER A 12 -4.45 -23.46 -3.64
N LYS A 13 -4.40 -24.61 -2.97
CA LYS A 13 -3.13 -25.29 -2.65
C LYS A 13 -2.27 -25.50 -3.90
N LYS A 14 -2.91 -25.81 -5.04
CA LYS A 14 -2.23 -26.01 -6.32
C LYS A 14 -1.51 -24.71 -6.74
N TYR A 15 -2.19 -23.57 -6.63
CA TYR A 15 -1.61 -22.27 -6.95
C TYR A 15 -0.39 -21.96 -6.08
N TRP A 16 -0.51 -22.17 -4.77
CA TRP A 16 0.62 -21.99 -3.84
C TRP A 16 1.83 -22.85 -4.17
N LEU A 17 1.60 -24.11 -4.59
CA LEU A 17 2.69 -24.98 -5.01
C LEU A 17 3.33 -24.54 -6.33
N MET A 18 2.53 -24.08 -7.30
CA MET A 18 3.03 -23.57 -8.57
C MET A 18 3.84 -22.27 -8.41
N ALA A 19 3.51 -21.47 -7.39
CA ALA A 19 4.20 -20.22 -7.06
C ALA A 19 5.37 -20.39 -6.08
N ASP A 20 5.84 -21.61 -5.85
CA ASP A 20 6.91 -21.94 -4.87
C ASP A 20 6.67 -21.29 -3.49
N LEU A 21 5.40 -21.25 -3.07
CA LEU A 21 4.93 -20.62 -1.83
C LEU A 21 5.20 -19.11 -1.74
N ARG A 22 5.40 -18.43 -2.86
CA ARG A 22 5.67 -17.00 -2.97
C ARG A 22 4.65 -16.36 -3.90
N VAL A 23 3.65 -15.75 -3.32
CA VAL A 23 2.60 -15.02 -4.06
C VAL A 23 2.74 -13.55 -3.71
N THR A 24 2.89 -12.71 -4.73
CA THR A 24 2.90 -11.26 -4.58
C THR A 24 1.48 -10.73 -4.43
N ASN A 25 1.33 -9.50 -3.92
CA ASN A 25 0.02 -8.86 -3.83
C ASN A 25 -0.68 -8.78 -5.20
N GLY A 26 0.06 -8.42 -6.26
CA GLY A 26 -0.51 -8.31 -7.61
C GLY A 26 -1.04 -9.64 -8.15
N GLU A 27 -0.34 -10.74 -7.89
CA GLU A 27 -0.80 -12.09 -8.21
C GLU A 27 -2.03 -12.48 -7.38
N TYR A 28 -2.04 -12.11 -6.10
CA TYR A 28 -3.17 -12.35 -5.21
C TYR A 28 -4.44 -11.66 -5.70
N PHE A 29 -4.36 -10.37 -6.07
CA PHE A 29 -5.51 -9.62 -6.60
C PHE A 29 -6.11 -10.25 -7.85
N GLN A 30 -5.24 -10.80 -8.70
CA GLN A 30 -5.62 -11.45 -9.94
C GLN A 30 -6.23 -12.83 -9.71
N GLU A 31 -5.68 -13.61 -8.78
CA GLU A 31 -5.99 -15.02 -8.68
C GLU A 31 -7.19 -15.33 -7.80
N LEU A 32 -7.41 -14.56 -6.72
CA LEU A 32 -8.39 -14.90 -5.68
C LEU A 32 -9.80 -15.16 -6.23
N LEU A 33 -10.26 -14.34 -7.17
CA LEU A 33 -11.60 -14.45 -7.78
C LEU A 33 -11.53 -14.70 -9.31
N ARG A 34 -10.41 -15.20 -9.79
CA ARG A 34 -10.20 -15.45 -11.25
C ARG A 34 -11.27 -16.33 -11.84
N THR A 35 -11.71 -17.38 -11.13
CA THR A 35 -12.75 -18.32 -11.60
C THR A 35 -14.11 -17.65 -11.75
N ASP A 36 -14.35 -16.56 -11.01
CA ASP A 36 -15.58 -15.79 -11.06
C ASP A 36 -15.50 -14.65 -12.09
N GLY A 37 -14.39 -14.54 -12.81
CA GLY A 37 -14.15 -13.47 -13.77
C GLY A 37 -13.87 -12.11 -13.15
N LEU A 38 -13.47 -12.09 -11.87
CA LEU A 38 -13.27 -10.86 -11.10
C LEU A 38 -11.82 -10.70 -10.64
N SER A 39 -11.45 -9.47 -10.33
CA SER A 39 -10.24 -9.11 -9.59
C SER A 39 -10.60 -8.40 -8.30
N VAL A 40 -9.69 -8.43 -7.32
CA VAL A 40 -9.87 -7.83 -5.99
C VAL A 40 -9.19 -6.47 -5.93
N GLY A 41 -9.81 -5.52 -5.25
CA GLY A 41 -9.27 -4.18 -5.03
C GLY A 41 -8.00 -4.22 -4.17
N ARG A 42 -6.99 -3.47 -4.61
CA ARG A 42 -5.73 -3.30 -3.89
C ARG A 42 -5.88 -2.37 -2.70
N LEU A 43 -6.60 -1.27 -2.88
CA LEU A 43 -6.78 -0.27 -1.82
C LEU A 43 -7.88 -0.68 -0.83
N ASP A 44 -8.85 -1.49 -1.27
CA ASP A 44 -9.84 -2.11 -0.38
C ASP A 44 -10.27 -3.45 -0.97
N SER A 45 -9.89 -4.54 -0.32
CA SER A 45 -10.14 -5.91 -0.80
C SER A 45 -11.61 -6.34 -0.78
N ARG A 46 -12.50 -5.53 -0.21
CA ARG A 46 -13.96 -5.76 -0.28
C ARG A 46 -14.54 -5.36 -1.62
N LEU A 47 -13.86 -4.50 -2.37
CA LEU A 47 -14.27 -4.09 -3.70
C LEU A 47 -13.74 -5.06 -4.74
N THR A 48 -14.58 -5.41 -5.70
CA THR A 48 -14.24 -6.28 -6.81
C THR A 48 -14.62 -5.64 -8.13
N GLY A 49 -13.94 -6.00 -9.21
CA GLY A 49 -14.24 -5.54 -10.55
C GLY A 49 -14.03 -6.62 -11.58
N ILE A 50 -14.53 -6.40 -12.80
CA ILE A 50 -14.36 -7.32 -13.91
C ILE A 50 -12.86 -7.48 -14.20
N ASN A 51 -12.41 -8.71 -14.27
CA ASN A 51 -11.03 -9.03 -14.62
C ASN A 51 -10.85 -8.90 -16.14
N GLU A 52 -10.09 -7.91 -16.57
CA GLU A 52 -9.92 -7.61 -18.00
C GLU A 52 -9.18 -8.68 -18.77
N ASN A 53 -8.31 -9.46 -18.10
CA ASN A 53 -7.53 -10.51 -18.72
C ASN A 53 -7.29 -11.68 -17.76
N LEU A 54 -8.13 -12.70 -17.86
CA LEU A 54 -8.07 -13.89 -17.01
C LEU A 54 -6.75 -14.69 -17.15
N LEU A 55 -5.99 -14.48 -18.21
CA LEU A 55 -4.70 -15.14 -18.43
C LEU A 55 -3.53 -14.32 -17.90
N SER A 56 -3.77 -13.10 -17.48
CA SER A 56 -2.72 -12.27 -16.88
C SER A 56 -2.23 -12.83 -15.55
N GLN A 57 -0.95 -12.69 -15.27
CA GLN A 57 -0.36 -13.00 -13.97
C GLN A 57 -0.75 -11.96 -12.90
N PHE A 58 -0.96 -10.71 -13.32
CA PHE A 58 -1.26 -9.57 -12.45
C PHE A 58 -2.57 -8.90 -12.86
N ALA A 59 -3.31 -8.39 -11.89
CA ALA A 59 -4.47 -7.55 -12.16
C ALA A 59 -4.05 -6.29 -12.95
N GLN A 60 -4.80 -5.97 -14.00
CA GLN A 60 -4.49 -4.85 -14.88
C GLN A 60 -4.97 -3.52 -14.31
N THR A 61 -6.07 -3.55 -13.57
CA THR A 61 -6.69 -2.39 -12.92
C THR A 61 -6.95 -2.66 -11.45
N ASP A 62 -7.22 -1.60 -10.71
CA ASP A 62 -7.64 -1.68 -9.31
C ASP A 62 -9.11 -1.26 -9.23
N PRO A 63 -10.04 -2.18 -8.95
CA PRO A 63 -11.47 -1.88 -8.91
C PRO A 63 -11.84 -0.69 -8.03
N GLN A 64 -11.15 -0.49 -6.92
CA GLN A 64 -11.38 0.67 -6.08
C GLN A 64 -10.93 1.96 -6.77
N SER A 65 -9.74 1.99 -7.34
CA SER A 65 -9.23 3.15 -8.07
C SER A 65 -10.18 3.53 -9.20
N ASP A 66 -10.69 2.55 -9.93
CA ASP A 66 -11.63 2.78 -11.03
C ASP A 66 -12.95 3.39 -10.52
N ALA A 67 -13.45 2.92 -9.40
CA ALA A 67 -14.70 3.41 -8.81
C ALA A 67 -14.59 4.84 -8.27
N ILE A 68 -13.46 5.21 -7.67
CA ILE A 68 -13.34 6.48 -6.94
C ILE A 68 -12.61 7.59 -7.69
N SER A 69 -11.76 7.26 -8.68
CA SER A 69 -10.87 8.26 -9.31
C SER A 69 -11.62 9.43 -9.95
N ALA A 70 -12.63 9.15 -10.77
CA ALA A 70 -13.36 10.21 -11.47
C ALA A 70 -14.14 11.12 -10.52
N PRO A 71 -14.96 10.62 -9.56
CA PRO A 71 -15.67 11.48 -8.60
C PRO A 71 -14.72 12.27 -7.71
N TYR A 72 -13.63 11.69 -7.23
CA TYR A 72 -12.66 12.40 -6.39
C TYR A 72 -11.96 13.52 -7.15
N ILE A 73 -11.49 13.26 -8.38
CA ILE A 73 -10.87 14.29 -9.22
C ILE A 73 -11.83 15.44 -9.49
N SER A 74 -13.08 15.13 -9.80
CA SER A 74 -14.10 16.15 -10.06
C SER A 74 -14.41 17.00 -8.83
N ALA A 75 -14.68 16.35 -7.71
CA ALA A 75 -14.98 17.03 -6.44
C ALA A 75 -13.80 17.90 -5.95
N PHE A 76 -12.56 17.37 -6.06
CA PHE A 76 -11.37 18.09 -5.65
C PHE A 76 -11.09 19.31 -6.54
N LYS A 77 -11.28 19.18 -7.87
CA LYS A 77 -11.16 20.32 -8.79
C LYS A 77 -12.21 21.40 -8.48
N ASP A 78 -13.43 21.00 -8.21
CA ASP A 78 -14.49 21.95 -7.81
C ASP A 78 -14.10 22.69 -6.53
N TYR A 79 -13.62 21.99 -5.52
CA TYR A 79 -13.13 22.58 -4.26
C TYR A 79 -11.97 23.56 -4.50
N LEU A 80 -10.96 23.14 -5.27
CA LEU A 80 -9.82 24.01 -5.61
C LEU A 80 -10.27 25.32 -6.29
N TYR A 81 -11.17 25.24 -7.26
CA TYR A 81 -11.53 26.39 -8.09
C TYR A 81 -12.65 27.24 -7.51
N LYS A 82 -13.62 26.64 -6.83
CA LYS A 82 -14.78 27.35 -6.26
C LYS A 82 -14.51 27.87 -4.86
N ASP A 83 -13.90 27.06 -4.00
CA ASP A 83 -13.70 27.40 -2.59
C ASP A 83 -12.34 28.04 -2.34
N LEU A 84 -11.27 27.38 -2.77
CA LEU A 84 -9.91 27.87 -2.54
C LEU A 84 -9.45 28.94 -3.56
N LYS A 85 -10.23 29.20 -4.62
CA LYS A 85 -9.92 30.20 -5.66
C LYS A 85 -8.53 30.00 -6.33
N VAL A 86 -8.07 28.77 -6.42
CA VAL A 86 -6.81 28.45 -7.12
C VAL A 86 -6.92 28.83 -8.59
N ARG A 87 -5.81 29.28 -9.17
CA ARG A 87 -5.75 29.70 -10.57
C ARG A 87 -6.14 28.58 -11.53
N LYS A 88 -7.14 28.83 -12.39
CA LYS A 88 -7.68 27.84 -13.36
C LYS A 88 -6.75 27.61 -14.57
N ASP A 89 -5.79 28.50 -14.78
CA ASP A 89 -4.78 28.37 -15.85
C ASP A 89 -3.68 27.35 -15.51
N LEU A 90 -3.63 26.88 -14.26
CA LEU A 90 -2.69 25.84 -13.86
C LEU A 90 -3.32 24.45 -14.06
N THR A 91 -2.59 23.57 -14.72
CA THR A 91 -3.02 22.18 -14.89
C THR A 91 -2.88 21.42 -13.57
N TYR A 92 -4.00 20.89 -13.07
CA TYR A 92 -3.96 19.95 -11.96
C TYR A 92 -3.49 18.59 -12.43
N THR A 93 -2.35 18.16 -11.91
CA THR A 93 -1.77 16.84 -12.21
C THR A 93 -2.27 15.82 -11.18
N THR A 94 -3.07 14.85 -11.61
CA THR A 94 -3.68 13.84 -10.74
C THR A 94 -2.70 12.77 -10.27
N SER A 95 -1.62 12.55 -11.01
CA SER A 95 -0.58 11.59 -10.66
C SER A 95 0.79 12.10 -11.12
N THR A 96 1.77 12.02 -10.24
CA THR A 96 3.16 12.34 -10.58
C THR A 96 3.74 11.38 -11.62
N GLY A 97 3.30 10.11 -11.62
CA GLY A 97 3.74 9.10 -12.60
C GLY A 97 3.33 9.40 -14.04
N SER A 98 2.34 10.29 -14.27
CA SER A 98 1.97 10.76 -15.61
C SER A 98 2.89 11.86 -16.17
N ARG A 99 3.78 12.40 -15.38
CA ARG A 99 4.73 13.43 -15.80
C ARG A 99 5.98 12.81 -16.41
N LYS A 100 6.33 13.18 -17.62
CA LYS A 100 7.52 12.68 -18.34
C LYS A 100 8.85 13.05 -17.67
N ASP A 101 8.87 14.16 -16.95
CA ASP A 101 10.04 14.72 -16.24
C ASP A 101 10.15 14.26 -14.78
N PHE A 102 9.15 13.54 -14.26
CA PHE A 102 9.17 13.05 -12.89
C PHE A 102 10.01 11.78 -12.77
N LYS A 103 10.97 11.82 -11.85
CA LYS A 103 11.77 10.64 -11.45
C LYS A 103 11.75 10.52 -9.95
N TRP A 104 11.44 9.34 -9.45
CA TRP A 104 11.59 9.04 -8.05
C TRP A 104 13.07 9.02 -7.67
N ASP A 105 13.43 9.77 -6.65
CA ASP A 105 14.73 9.62 -5.99
C ASP A 105 14.58 8.63 -4.85
N TRP A 106 15.15 7.45 -5.03
CA TRP A 106 15.15 6.37 -4.04
C TRP A 106 16.36 6.43 -3.10
N ASN A 107 17.25 7.43 -3.28
CA ASN A 107 18.39 7.60 -2.41
C ASN A 107 17.92 8.16 -1.06
N HIS A 108 18.35 7.52 -0.01
CA HIS A 108 18.13 7.99 1.34
C HIS A 108 19.29 8.89 1.76
N SER A 109 19.02 10.10 2.25
CA SER A 109 20.03 11.00 2.78
C SER A 109 20.50 10.50 4.17
N GLY A 110 21.50 9.67 4.20
CA GLY A 110 22.06 9.11 5.43
C GLY A 110 23.25 8.21 5.11
N ASN A 111 24.04 7.84 6.12
CA ASN A 111 25.21 6.97 5.99
C ASN A 111 24.85 5.55 5.55
N ILE A 112 24.37 5.40 4.33
CA ILE A 112 24.22 4.10 3.70
C ILE A 112 25.47 3.83 2.89
N ALA A 113 26.06 2.67 3.14
CA ALA A 113 27.25 2.23 2.45
C ALA A 113 27.10 2.37 0.94
N TRP A 114 28.10 2.93 0.32
CA TRP A 114 28.28 3.22 -1.07
C TRP A 114 27.74 2.11 -1.97
N ASN A 115 26.83 2.44 -2.89
CA ASN A 115 26.27 1.57 -3.93
C ASN A 115 25.40 0.38 -3.47
N ALA A 116 24.91 0.32 -2.25
CA ALA A 116 23.93 -0.68 -1.90
C ALA A 116 22.55 -0.23 -2.41
N GLN A 117 21.95 -0.96 -3.33
CA GLN A 117 20.52 -0.92 -3.56
C GLN A 117 19.82 -1.46 -2.31
N VAL A 118 19.52 -0.57 -1.39
CA VAL A 118 18.81 -0.92 -0.17
C VAL A 118 17.31 -0.73 -0.41
N ALA A 119 16.51 -1.67 0.05
CA ALA A 119 15.07 -1.49 0.06
C ALA A 119 14.71 -0.18 0.78
N VAL A 120 13.88 0.65 0.16
CA VAL A 120 13.49 1.94 0.74
C VAL A 120 12.75 1.69 2.05
N SER A 121 13.25 2.29 3.13
CA SER A 121 12.65 2.17 4.45
C SER A 121 12.84 3.47 5.22
N THR A 122 11.76 3.97 5.80
CA THR A 122 11.76 5.14 6.69
C THR A 122 11.87 4.78 8.18
N LEU A 123 11.96 3.48 8.51
CA LEU A 123 12.08 3.02 9.89
C LEU A 123 13.33 3.55 10.62
N PRO A 124 14.50 3.65 9.97
CA PRO A 124 15.68 4.27 10.61
C PRO A 124 15.44 5.73 10.99
N ASP A 125 14.73 6.49 10.16
CA ASP A 125 14.40 7.91 10.42
C ASP A 125 13.45 8.02 11.60
N MET A 126 12.39 7.21 11.61
CA MET A 126 11.44 7.14 12.71
C MET A 126 12.14 6.77 14.02
N THR A 127 13.03 5.77 13.98
CA THR A 127 13.83 5.36 15.12
C THR A 127 14.72 6.51 15.62
N SER A 128 15.38 7.22 14.71
CA SER A 128 16.21 8.38 15.04
C SER A 128 15.39 9.52 15.66
N ALA A 129 14.25 9.83 15.08
CA ALA A 129 13.34 10.86 15.59
C ALA A 129 12.87 10.57 17.02
N MET A 130 12.45 9.32 17.26
CA MET A 130 12.01 8.89 18.60
C MET A 130 13.15 8.86 19.64
N LYS A 131 14.36 8.52 19.22
CA LYS A 131 15.53 8.58 20.12
C LYS A 131 15.92 10.02 20.49
N ARG A 132 15.77 10.96 19.53
CA ARG A 132 16.04 12.41 19.77
C ARG A 132 14.92 13.08 20.55
N ASN A 133 13.70 12.60 20.40
CA ASN A 133 12.55 13.08 21.15
C ASN A 133 11.82 11.91 21.82
N PRO A 134 12.23 11.52 23.03
CA PRO A 134 11.64 10.37 23.73
C PRO A 134 10.16 10.52 24.09
N ASN A 135 9.63 11.75 24.04
CA ASN A 135 8.22 12.03 24.30
C ASN A 135 7.36 11.96 23.02
N LEU A 136 7.95 11.77 21.86
CA LEU A 136 7.23 11.63 20.60
C LEU A 136 6.31 10.40 20.66
N LYS A 137 5.04 10.63 20.38
CA LYS A 137 4.02 9.58 20.24
C LYS A 137 3.65 9.42 18.76
N ILE A 138 3.56 8.19 18.32
CA ILE A 138 3.20 7.84 16.95
C ILE A 138 1.93 7.02 16.98
N LEU A 139 0.92 7.46 16.23
CA LEU A 139 -0.31 6.73 16.02
C LEU A 139 -0.30 6.14 14.61
N ILE A 140 -0.38 4.83 14.51
CA ILE A 140 -0.44 4.09 13.25
C ILE A 140 -1.85 3.55 13.08
N LEU A 141 -2.49 3.93 11.98
CA LEU A 141 -3.85 3.51 11.64
C LEU A 141 -3.77 2.46 10.52
N ASN A 142 -4.37 1.32 10.75
CA ASN A 142 -4.36 0.20 9.80
C ASN A 142 -5.77 -0.17 9.39
N GLY A 143 -5.99 -0.39 8.10
CA GLY A 143 -7.20 -1.00 7.58
C GLY A 143 -7.04 -2.53 7.45
N TYR A 144 -8.00 -3.29 7.93
CA TYR A 144 -7.98 -4.75 7.78
C TYR A 144 -8.05 -5.21 6.33
N TYR A 145 -8.69 -4.40 5.47
CA TYR A 145 -8.91 -4.71 4.06
C TYR A 145 -7.93 -4.01 3.11
N ASP A 146 -6.92 -3.31 3.68
CA ASP A 146 -5.86 -2.67 2.92
C ASP A 146 -4.83 -3.70 2.44
N LEU A 147 -4.78 -3.94 1.13
CA LEU A 147 -3.78 -4.79 0.50
C LEU A 147 -2.64 -3.98 -0.15
N ALA A 148 -2.68 -2.64 -0.06
CA ALA A 148 -1.59 -1.76 -0.48
C ALA A 148 -0.53 -1.64 0.63
N THR A 149 -0.96 -1.43 1.87
CA THR A 149 -0.14 -1.38 3.07
C THR A 149 -0.68 -2.35 4.13
N VAL A 150 -0.43 -3.62 3.89
CA VAL A 150 -0.97 -4.72 4.69
C VAL A 150 -0.58 -4.56 6.16
N PHE A 151 -1.58 -4.52 7.06
CA PHE A 151 -1.37 -4.25 8.49
C PHE A 151 -0.35 -5.17 9.15
N TYR A 152 -0.32 -6.45 8.79
CA TYR A 152 0.66 -7.40 9.34
C TYR A 152 2.10 -7.06 8.90
N GLY A 153 2.29 -6.55 7.68
CA GLY A 153 3.59 -6.03 7.21
C GLY A 153 4.05 -4.82 8.00
N VAL A 154 3.12 -3.94 8.38
CA VAL A 154 3.38 -2.80 9.26
C VAL A 154 3.76 -3.28 10.65
N GLU A 155 3.00 -4.21 11.25
CA GLU A 155 3.35 -4.82 12.55
C GLU A 155 4.75 -5.45 12.54
N HIS A 156 5.03 -6.24 11.51
CA HIS A 156 6.35 -6.86 11.34
C HIS A 156 7.45 -5.80 11.31
N SER A 157 7.27 -4.75 10.53
CA SER A 157 8.22 -3.65 10.40
C SER A 157 8.47 -2.94 11.73
N ILE A 158 7.42 -2.57 12.45
CA ILE A 158 7.51 -1.94 13.77
C ILE A 158 8.17 -2.87 14.78
N ASN A 159 7.90 -4.17 14.72
CA ASN A 159 8.50 -5.13 15.63
C ASN A 159 10.01 -5.31 15.41
N HIS A 160 10.49 -5.08 14.19
CA HIS A 160 11.88 -5.28 13.78
C HIS A 160 12.69 -3.98 13.62
N MET A 161 12.15 -2.80 13.96
CA MET A 161 12.81 -1.52 13.76
C MET A 161 14.00 -1.24 14.72
N GLY A 162 14.30 -2.14 15.67
CA GLY A 162 15.43 -1.96 16.59
C GLY A 162 15.29 -0.83 17.61
N LEU A 163 14.04 -0.44 17.93
CA LEU A 163 13.75 0.58 18.92
C LEU A 163 13.76 -0.02 20.33
N ASN A 164 14.28 0.76 21.30
CA ASN A 164 14.24 0.42 22.73
C ASN A 164 12.77 0.17 23.16
N PRO A 165 12.50 -0.89 23.96
CA PRO A 165 11.15 -1.22 24.43
C PRO A 165 10.42 -0.06 25.12
N GLU A 166 11.13 0.78 25.88
CA GLU A 166 10.50 1.94 26.54
C GLU A 166 9.97 2.98 25.54
N LEU A 167 10.73 3.27 24.49
CA LEU A 167 10.29 4.17 23.44
C LEU A 167 9.20 3.53 22.56
N LYS A 168 9.25 2.22 22.37
CA LYS A 168 8.24 1.49 21.59
C LYS A 168 6.84 1.60 22.19
N LYS A 169 6.70 1.82 23.51
CA LYS A 169 5.41 2.09 24.16
C LYS A 169 4.72 3.35 23.66
N ASN A 170 5.45 4.26 23.03
CA ASN A 170 4.91 5.47 22.41
C ASN A 170 4.35 5.24 21.00
N ILE A 171 4.45 4.02 20.47
CA ILE A 171 3.84 3.66 19.20
C ILE A 171 2.50 2.98 19.49
N ILE A 172 1.42 3.61 19.04
CA ILE A 172 0.05 3.12 19.23
C ILE A 172 -0.46 2.65 17.88
N MET A 173 -0.87 1.38 17.79
CA MET A 173 -1.46 0.81 16.59
C MET A 173 -2.97 0.68 16.77
N LYS A 174 -3.73 1.09 15.77
CA LYS A 174 -5.19 0.97 15.71
C LYS A 174 -5.59 0.31 14.40
N TYR A 175 -6.68 -0.43 14.43
CA TYR A 175 -7.17 -1.23 13.32
C TYR A 175 -8.63 -0.90 13.06
N TYR A 176 -9.01 -0.84 11.80
CA TYR A 176 -10.34 -0.45 11.36
C TYR A 176 -10.86 -1.40 10.29
N GLU A 177 -12.15 -1.57 10.23
CA GLU A 177 -12.90 -2.25 9.16
C GLU A 177 -12.89 -1.39 7.87
N ALA A 178 -11.71 -1.03 7.41
CA ALA A 178 -11.48 -0.12 6.29
C ALA A 178 -10.37 -0.64 5.38
N GLY A 179 -10.28 -0.08 4.17
CA GLY A 179 -9.15 -0.22 3.27
C GLY A 179 -8.10 0.87 3.50
N HIS A 180 -7.44 1.26 2.41
CA HIS A 180 -6.38 2.27 2.37
C HIS A 180 -7.00 3.69 2.37
N MET A 181 -7.34 4.20 3.53
CA MET A 181 -7.86 5.58 3.68
C MET A 181 -7.34 6.20 4.96
#